data_bc23995392b5761cc957edaf4a0d1ea3
#
_entry.id   bc23995392b5761cc957edaf4a0d1ea3
#
_cell.length_a   1.000
_cell.length_b   1.000
_cell.length_c   1.000
_cell.angle_alpha   90.00
_cell.angle_beta   90.00
_cell.angle_gamma   90.00
#
_symmetry.space_group_name_H-M   'P 1'
#
loop_
_entity.id
_entity.type
_entity.pdbx_description
1 polymer ?
#
loop_
_entity_poly.entity_id
_entity_poly.type
_entity_poly.pdbx_seq_one_letter_code
_entity_poly.pdbx_strand_id
1 'polypeptide(L)'
;MAKQTLTNITPTTKLVLNAESVGLTPEQFFRLCRDNPELQFELTAQKEIIIMSPTGSETGWRNGEITRHLGNWAERDGTGLVFDSSTGFTLPNGAERAPDASWIHRERWDALTPGEQDVFASICPDFVIELRSKGNTLRELQVKLEEYIANGARLGWLIDPIDHRVYVYRPSHAAECLEHPESVTGDPVLPGFELRLTGLW
;
A
#
# COMPACT_ATOMS: atom_id res chain seq x y z
N MET A 1 26.73 -20.61 -20.06
CA MET A 1 26.91 -19.32 -19.35
C MET A 1 26.46 -19.52 -17.92
N ALA A 2 27.35 -19.38 -16.94
CA ALA A 2 27.04 -19.59 -15.53
C ALA A 2 26.14 -18.44 -15.04
N LYS A 3 24.97 -18.77 -14.49
CA LYS A 3 24.17 -17.82 -13.71
C LYS A 3 24.99 -17.43 -12.49
N GLN A 4 25.47 -16.20 -12.43
CA GLN A 4 26.02 -15.63 -11.21
C GLN A 4 24.86 -15.51 -10.22
N THR A 5 24.81 -16.42 -9.25
CA THR A 5 23.89 -16.37 -8.13
C THR A 5 24.35 -15.19 -7.25
N LEU A 6 23.52 -14.17 -7.11
CA LEU A 6 23.71 -13.09 -6.13
C LEU A 6 23.46 -13.68 -4.73
N THR A 7 24.46 -14.39 -4.23
CA THR A 7 24.47 -14.95 -2.87
C THR A 7 25.03 -13.88 -1.94
N ASN A 8 24.17 -13.04 -1.40
CA ASN A 8 24.25 -12.28 -0.14
C ASN A 8 23.33 -11.05 -0.17
N ILE A 9 22.07 -11.23 -0.61
CA ILE A 9 21.03 -10.24 -0.29
C ILE A 9 20.55 -10.62 1.11
N THR A 10 20.90 -9.81 2.11
CA THR A 10 20.29 -9.91 3.44
C THR A 10 18.78 -9.76 3.28
N PRO A 11 17.92 -10.48 4.06
CA PRO A 11 16.46 -10.53 3.88
C PRO A 11 15.70 -9.19 3.99
N THR A 12 16.39 -8.08 4.10
CA THR A 12 15.84 -6.73 4.29
C THR A 12 16.33 -5.73 3.24
N THR A 13 16.90 -6.19 2.12
CA THR A 13 17.51 -5.27 1.16
C THR A 13 16.47 -4.79 0.15
N LYS A 14 16.05 -3.54 0.31
CA LYS A 14 15.33 -2.77 -0.69
C LYS A 14 16.36 -2.28 -1.73
N LEU A 15 16.12 -2.55 -3.00
CA LEU A 15 16.91 -2.03 -4.10
C LEU A 15 16.16 -0.85 -4.74
N VAL A 16 16.86 0.27 -4.96
CA VAL A 16 16.31 1.44 -5.65
C VAL A 16 17.11 1.69 -6.91
N LEU A 17 16.41 1.77 -8.04
CA LEU A 17 16.99 2.05 -9.35
C LEU A 17 16.40 3.33 -9.92
N ASN A 18 17.24 4.30 -10.28
CA ASN A 18 16.76 5.48 -11.00
C ASN A 18 16.46 5.08 -12.47
N ALA A 19 15.21 5.25 -12.87
CA ALA A 19 14.69 4.95 -14.20
C ALA A 19 14.20 6.20 -14.95
N GLU A 20 14.50 7.41 -14.46
CA GLU A 20 14.03 8.67 -15.05
C GLU A 20 14.42 8.78 -16.53
N SER A 21 15.68 8.50 -16.86
CA SER A 21 16.19 8.58 -18.25
C SER A 21 15.60 7.50 -19.18
N VAL A 22 14.99 6.44 -18.63
CA VAL A 22 14.40 5.34 -19.41
C VAL A 22 13.00 5.72 -19.91
N GLY A 23 12.30 6.63 -19.21
CA GLY A 23 10.97 7.12 -19.60
C GLY A 23 9.90 6.01 -19.60
N LEU A 24 9.88 5.15 -18.57
CA LEU A 24 8.91 4.07 -18.45
C LEU A 24 7.46 4.61 -18.44
N THR A 25 6.63 4.05 -19.34
CA THR A 25 5.18 4.27 -19.29
C THR A 25 4.53 3.36 -18.24
N PRO A 26 3.32 3.68 -17.75
CA PRO A 26 2.57 2.80 -16.84
C PRO A 26 2.43 1.37 -17.39
N GLU A 27 2.14 1.20 -18.68
CA GLU A 27 2.02 -0.12 -19.30
C GLU A 27 3.35 -0.89 -19.33
N GLN A 28 4.46 -0.20 -19.55
CA GLN A 28 5.79 -0.82 -19.52
C GLN A 28 6.15 -1.25 -18.10
N PHE A 29 5.82 -0.43 -17.10
CA PHE A 29 6.04 -0.77 -15.69
C PHE A 29 5.15 -1.95 -15.26
N PHE A 30 3.86 -1.93 -15.62
CA PHE A 30 2.95 -3.07 -15.37
C PHE A 30 3.47 -4.37 -15.99
N ARG A 31 3.98 -4.33 -17.24
CA ARG A 31 4.60 -5.52 -17.88
C ARG A 31 5.86 -5.97 -17.13
N LEU A 32 6.69 -5.05 -16.67
CA LEU A 32 7.86 -5.38 -15.85
C LEU A 32 7.47 -6.15 -14.59
N CYS A 33 6.44 -5.70 -13.88
CA CYS A 33 5.91 -6.38 -12.70
C CYS A 33 5.37 -7.77 -13.06
N ARG A 34 4.55 -7.88 -14.09
CA ARG A 34 3.95 -9.15 -14.54
C ARG A 34 5.00 -10.17 -14.98
N ASP A 35 6.07 -9.72 -15.63
CA ASP A 35 7.13 -10.60 -16.15
C ASP A 35 8.09 -11.07 -15.02
N ASN A 36 7.98 -10.51 -13.79
CA ASN A 36 8.77 -10.84 -12.61
C ASN A 36 7.87 -11.06 -11.38
N PRO A 37 6.96 -12.04 -11.40
CA PRO A 37 5.91 -12.20 -10.38
C PRO A 37 6.44 -12.55 -8.98
N GLU A 38 7.71 -12.96 -8.87
CA GLU A 38 8.38 -13.26 -7.61
C GLU A 38 8.91 -12.01 -6.88
N LEU A 39 8.86 -10.84 -7.53
CA LEU A 39 9.33 -9.57 -6.98
C LEU A 39 8.17 -8.60 -6.79
N GLN A 40 8.27 -7.79 -5.76
CA GLN A 40 7.36 -6.65 -5.56
C GLN A 40 8.06 -5.37 -6.04
N PHE A 41 7.37 -4.61 -6.87
CA PHE A 41 7.86 -3.37 -7.44
C PHE A 41 6.95 -2.20 -7.09
N GLU A 42 7.54 -1.06 -6.85
CA GLU A 42 6.86 0.24 -6.88
C GLU A 42 7.66 1.21 -7.74
N LEU A 43 7.00 2.23 -8.27
CA LEU A 43 7.62 3.34 -8.99
C LEU A 43 7.29 4.64 -8.25
N THR A 44 8.32 5.41 -7.90
CA THR A 44 8.09 6.75 -7.32
C THR A 44 7.66 7.75 -8.38
N ALA A 45 7.11 8.89 -7.96
CA ALA A 45 6.84 10.02 -8.87
C ALA A 45 8.12 10.55 -9.53
N GLN A 46 9.28 10.37 -8.89
CA GLN A 46 10.61 10.72 -9.40
C GLN A 46 11.20 9.64 -10.33
N LYS A 47 10.38 8.62 -10.69
CA LYS A 47 10.76 7.51 -11.56
C LYS A 47 11.89 6.63 -11.00
N GLU A 48 11.92 6.46 -9.69
CA GLU A 48 12.76 5.45 -9.04
C GLU A 48 11.97 4.15 -8.91
N ILE A 49 12.51 3.05 -9.45
CA ILE A 49 11.96 1.71 -9.26
C ILE A 49 12.44 1.19 -7.90
N ILE A 50 11.50 0.86 -7.05
CA ILE A 50 11.74 0.22 -5.77
C ILE A 50 11.45 -1.26 -5.92
N ILE A 51 12.45 -2.10 -5.64
CA ILE A 51 12.32 -3.57 -5.66
C ILE A 51 12.37 -4.07 -4.22
N MET A 52 11.36 -4.81 -3.83
CA MET A 52 11.22 -5.34 -2.47
C MET A 52 11.27 -6.85 -2.46
N SER A 53 11.86 -7.41 -1.41
CA SER A 53 11.79 -8.85 -1.15
C SER A 53 10.40 -9.24 -0.61
N PRO A 54 9.99 -10.51 -0.78
CA PRO A 54 8.81 -11.02 -0.11
C PRO A 54 8.85 -10.75 1.40
N THR A 55 7.69 -10.46 1.97
CA THR A 55 7.57 -10.14 3.39
C THR A 55 7.74 -11.39 4.28
N GLY A 56 8.19 -11.20 5.51
CA GLY A 56 8.29 -12.30 6.49
C GLY A 56 6.89 -12.80 6.92
N SER A 57 6.80 -14.06 7.37
CA SER A 57 5.53 -14.72 7.70
C SER A 57 4.70 -13.98 8.75
N GLU A 58 5.32 -13.34 9.73
CA GLU A 58 4.61 -12.54 10.75
C GLU A 58 3.94 -11.31 10.14
N THR A 59 4.66 -10.56 9.30
CA THR A 59 4.09 -9.40 8.57
C THR A 59 3.01 -9.86 7.58
N GLY A 60 3.24 -10.99 6.88
CA GLY A 60 2.25 -11.57 5.97
C GLY A 60 0.96 -11.98 6.69
N TRP A 61 1.07 -12.56 7.90
CA TRP A 61 -0.09 -12.88 8.73
C TRP A 61 -0.85 -11.61 9.15
N ARG A 62 -0.13 -10.56 9.61
CA ARG A 62 -0.76 -9.27 9.96
C ARG A 62 -1.48 -8.64 8.77
N ASN A 63 -0.87 -8.63 7.57
CA ASN A 63 -1.51 -8.15 6.34
C ASN A 63 -2.78 -8.93 6.03
N GLY A 64 -2.74 -10.27 6.17
CA GLY A 64 -3.91 -11.12 5.98
C GLY A 64 -5.05 -10.79 6.95
N GLU A 65 -4.74 -10.58 8.24
CA GLU A 65 -5.73 -10.20 9.25
C GLU A 65 -6.33 -8.81 8.98
N ILE A 66 -5.49 -7.82 8.63
CA ILE A 66 -5.95 -6.46 8.28
C ILE A 66 -6.90 -6.52 7.08
N THR A 67 -6.49 -7.18 6.00
CA THR A 67 -7.30 -7.33 4.78
C THR A 67 -8.61 -8.06 5.06
N ARG A 68 -8.57 -9.12 5.88
CA ARG A 68 -9.77 -9.87 6.28
C ARG A 68 -10.75 -9.01 7.08
N HIS A 69 -10.26 -8.22 8.04
CA HIS A 69 -11.11 -7.32 8.84
C HIS A 69 -11.76 -6.24 7.96
N LEU A 70 -10.99 -5.62 7.07
CA LEU A 70 -11.48 -4.63 6.13
C LEU A 70 -12.50 -5.25 5.15
N GLY A 71 -12.22 -6.46 4.62
CA GLY A 71 -13.11 -7.19 3.74
C GLY A 71 -14.45 -7.56 4.40
N ASN A 72 -14.41 -8.07 5.64
CA ASN A 72 -15.61 -8.40 6.40
C ASN A 72 -16.50 -7.17 6.70
N TRP A 73 -15.88 -6.00 6.91
CA TRP A 73 -16.62 -4.76 7.04
C TRP A 73 -17.22 -4.34 5.69
N ALA A 74 -16.42 -4.30 4.64
CA ALA A 74 -16.85 -3.86 3.31
C ALA A 74 -17.98 -4.73 2.74
N GLU A 75 -17.98 -6.04 3.01
CA GLU A 75 -19.06 -6.94 2.62
C GLU A 75 -20.41 -6.55 3.27
N ARG A 76 -20.39 -6.13 4.53
CA ARG A 76 -21.59 -5.67 5.24
C ARG A 76 -22.02 -4.27 4.84
N ASP A 77 -21.05 -3.38 4.64
CA ASP A 77 -21.28 -2.00 4.27
C ASP A 77 -21.75 -1.85 2.81
N GLY A 78 -21.18 -2.62 1.90
CA GLY A 78 -21.59 -2.71 0.49
C GLY A 78 -21.21 -1.50 -0.38
N THR A 79 -20.54 -0.48 0.17
CA THR A 79 -20.28 0.80 -0.54
C THR A 79 -18.98 0.81 -1.33
N GLY A 80 -18.13 -0.23 -1.24
CA GLY A 80 -16.85 -0.25 -1.96
C GLY A 80 -16.19 -1.61 -2.02
N LEU A 81 -14.97 -1.62 -2.56
CA LEU A 81 -14.16 -2.81 -2.77
C LEU A 81 -12.85 -2.71 -1.97
N VAL A 82 -12.41 -3.87 -1.49
CA VAL A 82 -11.15 -4.03 -0.77
C VAL A 82 -10.12 -4.67 -1.70
N PHE A 83 -8.88 -4.20 -1.60
CA PHE A 83 -7.73 -4.70 -2.34
C PHE A 83 -6.63 -5.06 -1.35
N ASP A 84 -5.93 -6.15 -1.65
CA ASP A 84 -4.81 -6.65 -0.85
C ASP A 84 -3.46 -6.08 -1.28
N SER A 85 -2.40 -6.48 -0.59
CA SER A 85 -1.02 -6.01 -0.80
C SER A 85 -0.40 -6.39 -2.15
N SER A 86 -1.05 -7.22 -2.97
CA SER A 86 -0.60 -7.55 -4.32
C SER A 86 -1.12 -6.58 -5.39
N THR A 87 -2.04 -5.68 -5.01
CA THR A 87 -2.69 -4.77 -5.95
C THR A 87 -1.95 -3.44 -6.07
N GLY A 88 -1.56 -3.10 -7.31
CA GLY A 88 -0.95 -1.81 -7.63
C GLY A 88 -1.95 -0.79 -8.16
N PHE A 89 -1.65 0.49 -7.94
CA PHE A 89 -2.43 1.64 -8.43
C PHE A 89 -1.51 2.69 -9.02
N THR A 90 -1.92 3.29 -10.14
CA THR A 90 -1.27 4.47 -10.72
C THR A 90 -1.87 5.72 -10.07
N LEU A 91 -1.07 6.41 -9.28
CA LEU A 91 -1.49 7.64 -8.62
C LEU A 91 -1.48 8.85 -9.59
N PRO A 92 -2.27 9.92 -9.32
CA PRO A 92 -2.30 11.13 -10.14
C PRO A 92 -0.93 11.78 -10.40
N ASN A 93 0.03 11.66 -9.47
CA ASN A 93 1.40 12.15 -9.65
C ASN A 93 2.29 11.24 -10.51
N GLY A 94 1.75 10.13 -11.02
CA GLY A 94 2.46 9.16 -11.85
C GLY A 94 3.35 8.17 -11.08
N ALA A 95 3.18 8.08 -9.76
CA ALA A 95 3.73 6.99 -8.95
C ALA A 95 2.88 5.73 -9.11
N GLU A 96 3.53 4.56 -9.05
CA GLU A 96 2.88 3.25 -9.00
C GLU A 96 3.08 2.70 -7.58
N ARG A 97 1.97 2.52 -6.86
CA ARG A 97 2.01 2.13 -5.44
C ARG A 97 1.13 0.92 -5.16
N ALA A 98 1.60 0.07 -4.25
CA ALA A 98 0.85 -1.06 -3.72
C ALA A 98 0.75 -0.93 -2.19
N PRO A 99 -0.40 -0.46 -1.66
CA PRO A 99 -0.62 -0.42 -0.20
C PRO A 99 -0.84 -1.82 0.36
N ASP A 100 -0.51 -2.04 1.63
CA ASP A 100 -0.70 -3.33 2.29
C ASP A 100 -2.18 -3.76 2.36
N ALA A 101 -3.09 -2.79 2.48
CA ALA A 101 -4.52 -2.97 2.23
C ALA A 101 -5.14 -1.64 1.78
N SER A 102 -6.19 -1.70 0.98
CA SER A 102 -6.88 -0.47 0.55
C SER A 102 -8.36 -0.71 0.28
N TRP A 103 -9.11 0.40 0.22
CA TRP A 103 -10.51 0.40 -0.11
C TRP A 103 -10.84 1.55 -1.06
N ILE A 104 -11.69 1.26 -2.05
CA ILE A 104 -12.18 2.22 -3.05
C ILE A 104 -13.69 2.21 -3.03
N HIS A 105 -14.31 3.40 -2.97
CA HIS A 105 -15.74 3.54 -3.09
C HIS A 105 -16.23 3.00 -4.45
N ARG A 106 -17.33 2.24 -4.45
CA ARG A 106 -17.83 1.51 -5.63
C ARG A 106 -18.07 2.40 -6.83
N GLU A 107 -18.67 3.58 -6.63
CA GLU A 107 -18.93 4.52 -7.73
C GLU A 107 -17.64 4.97 -8.44
N ARG A 108 -16.54 5.13 -7.70
CA ARG A 108 -15.25 5.49 -8.29
C ARG A 108 -14.63 4.34 -9.05
N TRP A 109 -14.76 3.12 -8.52
CA TRP A 109 -14.30 1.92 -9.20
C TRP A 109 -15.09 1.61 -10.45
N ASP A 110 -16.42 1.69 -10.38
CA ASP A 110 -17.33 1.41 -11.51
C ASP A 110 -17.25 2.47 -12.63
N ALA A 111 -16.67 3.65 -12.35
CA ALA A 111 -16.38 4.67 -13.35
C ALA A 111 -15.18 4.30 -14.24
N LEU A 112 -14.34 3.35 -13.83
CA LEU A 112 -13.23 2.84 -14.64
C LEU A 112 -13.74 1.85 -15.68
N THR A 113 -13.13 1.88 -16.87
CA THR A 113 -13.39 0.87 -17.90
C THR A 113 -12.82 -0.50 -17.49
N PRO A 114 -13.35 -1.62 -18.01
CA PRO A 114 -12.79 -2.94 -17.76
C PRO A 114 -11.28 -3.06 -18.06
N GLY A 115 -10.79 -2.35 -19.09
CA GLY A 115 -9.37 -2.34 -19.44
C GLY A 115 -8.50 -1.61 -18.42
N GLU A 116 -9.04 -0.57 -17.75
CA GLU A 116 -8.36 0.15 -16.66
C GLU A 116 -8.38 -0.64 -15.36
N GLN A 117 -9.41 -1.49 -15.17
CA GLN A 117 -9.50 -2.38 -14.01
C GLN A 117 -8.57 -3.59 -14.10
N ASP A 118 -8.14 -3.99 -15.32
CA ASP A 118 -7.30 -5.17 -15.60
C ASP A 118 -5.79 -4.89 -15.42
N VAL A 119 -5.40 -3.64 -15.25
CA VAL A 119 -4.01 -3.19 -15.05
C VAL A 119 -3.88 -2.48 -13.69
N PHE A 120 -2.77 -1.81 -13.43
CA PHE A 120 -2.69 -0.88 -12.29
C PHE A 120 -3.65 0.28 -12.54
N ALA A 121 -4.80 0.22 -11.87
CA ALA A 121 -5.87 1.18 -12.08
C ALA A 121 -5.39 2.61 -11.82
N SER A 122 -5.72 3.54 -12.74
CA SER A 122 -5.35 4.96 -12.62
C SER A 122 -6.27 5.66 -11.60
N ILE A 123 -6.11 5.30 -10.33
CA ILE A 123 -6.93 5.79 -9.22
C ILE A 123 -6.13 5.75 -7.92
N CYS A 124 -6.21 6.80 -7.09
CA CYS A 124 -5.77 6.70 -5.71
C CYS A 124 -6.92 6.12 -4.87
N PRO A 125 -6.70 5.05 -4.07
CA PRO A 125 -7.71 4.54 -3.16
C PRO A 125 -8.22 5.60 -2.18
N ASP A 126 -9.49 5.50 -1.75
CA ASP A 126 -10.06 6.40 -0.74
C ASP A 126 -9.46 6.16 0.64
N PHE A 127 -9.13 4.90 0.93
CA PHE A 127 -8.50 4.49 2.16
C PHE A 127 -7.32 3.57 1.88
N VAL A 128 -6.21 3.79 2.58
CA VAL A 128 -4.98 2.98 2.47
C VAL A 128 -4.44 2.63 3.85
N ILE A 129 -3.87 1.45 3.96
CA ILE A 129 -3.13 0.99 5.14
C ILE A 129 -1.72 0.58 4.71
N GLU A 130 -0.72 1.05 5.44
CA GLU A 130 0.66 0.58 5.38
C GLU A 130 1.03 -0.02 6.73
N LEU A 131 1.64 -1.20 6.71
CA LEU A 131 2.09 -1.93 7.89
C LEU A 131 3.62 -1.91 7.96
N ARG A 132 4.18 -1.29 9.00
CA ARG A 132 5.63 -1.25 9.18
C ARG A 132 6.19 -2.63 9.45
N SER A 133 7.15 -3.04 8.63
CA SER A 133 7.99 -4.21 8.83
C SER A 133 9.42 -3.81 9.25
N LYS A 134 10.22 -4.79 9.67
CA LYS A 134 11.63 -4.56 10.02
C LYS A 134 12.48 -4.05 8.84
N GLY A 135 12.00 -4.22 7.60
CA GLY A 135 12.68 -3.77 6.38
C GLY A 135 12.38 -2.32 5.98
N ASN A 136 11.40 -1.66 6.65
CA ASN A 136 10.99 -0.30 6.35
C ASN A 136 11.40 0.65 7.48
N THR A 137 11.87 1.84 7.11
CA THR A 137 12.00 2.92 8.08
C THR A 137 10.64 3.59 8.28
N LEU A 138 10.40 4.10 9.49
CA LEU A 138 9.17 4.84 9.79
C LEU A 138 9.00 6.04 8.84
N ARG A 139 10.08 6.78 8.56
CA ARG A 139 10.05 7.97 7.70
C ARG A 139 9.65 7.66 6.26
N GLU A 140 10.12 6.57 5.70
CA GLU A 140 9.74 6.16 4.33
C GLU A 140 8.23 5.92 4.21
N LEU A 141 7.64 5.22 5.18
CA LEU A 141 6.20 4.95 5.20
C LEU A 141 5.38 6.22 5.49
N GLN A 142 5.88 7.12 6.33
CA GLN A 142 5.24 8.42 6.54
C GLN A 142 5.17 9.22 5.23
N VAL A 143 6.28 9.30 4.48
CA VAL A 143 6.31 9.97 3.16
C VAL A 143 5.34 9.31 2.18
N LYS A 144 5.24 7.97 2.19
CA LYS A 144 4.31 7.22 1.35
C LYS A 144 2.85 7.54 1.69
N LEU A 145 2.50 7.65 2.99
CA LEU A 145 1.16 8.07 3.43
C LEU A 145 0.87 9.53 3.04
N GLU A 146 1.83 10.44 3.23
CA GLU A 146 1.72 11.83 2.77
C GLU A 146 1.46 11.90 1.26
N GLU A 147 2.13 11.04 0.46
CA GLU A 147 1.92 10.93 -0.99
C GLU A 147 0.49 10.44 -1.31
N TYR A 148 -0.02 9.40 -0.66
CA TYR A 148 -1.40 8.95 -0.88
C TYR A 148 -2.42 10.05 -0.60
N ILE A 149 -2.28 10.75 0.54
CA ILE A 149 -3.18 11.87 0.89
C ILE A 149 -3.12 13.00 -0.15
N ALA A 150 -1.92 13.37 -0.59
CA ALA A 150 -1.73 14.39 -1.62
C ALA A 150 -2.32 13.99 -2.98
N ASN A 151 -2.48 12.69 -3.25
CA ASN A 151 -3.04 12.14 -4.47
C ASN A 151 -4.53 11.77 -4.38
N GLY A 152 -5.20 12.09 -3.25
CA GLY A 152 -6.65 12.00 -3.14
C GLY A 152 -7.16 10.92 -2.19
N ALA A 153 -6.31 10.21 -1.45
CA ALA A 153 -6.76 9.37 -0.36
C ALA A 153 -7.42 10.24 0.72
N ARG A 154 -8.56 9.78 1.22
CA ARG A 154 -9.37 10.47 2.23
C ARG A 154 -8.98 10.09 3.65
N LEU A 155 -8.37 8.90 3.80
CA LEU A 155 -7.86 8.38 5.07
C LEU A 155 -6.68 7.45 4.78
N GLY A 156 -5.64 7.55 5.60
CA GLY A 156 -4.52 6.64 5.58
C GLY A 156 -4.09 6.24 6.98
N TRP A 157 -3.76 4.97 7.16
CA TRP A 157 -3.20 4.47 8.41
C TRP A 157 -1.81 3.90 8.18
N LEU A 158 -0.86 4.32 9.00
CA LEU A 158 0.42 3.64 9.16
C LEU A 158 0.38 2.89 10.49
N ILE A 159 0.30 1.58 10.42
CA ILE A 159 0.33 0.70 11.59
C ILE A 159 1.78 0.31 11.84
N ASP A 160 2.26 0.64 13.03
CA ASP A 160 3.62 0.35 13.49
C ASP A 160 3.61 -0.64 14.65
N PRO A 161 3.70 -1.96 14.38
CA PRO A 161 3.72 -2.97 15.43
C PRO A 161 5.05 -3.04 16.18
N ILE A 162 6.10 -2.34 15.72
CA ILE A 162 7.40 -2.30 16.41
C ILE A 162 7.33 -1.38 17.63
N ASP A 163 6.73 -0.19 17.43
CA ASP A 163 6.60 0.82 18.47
C ASP A 163 5.17 0.88 19.06
N HIS A 164 4.27 -0.05 18.64
CA HIS A 164 2.84 -0.11 19.03
C HIS A 164 2.13 1.22 18.83
N ARG A 165 2.26 1.79 17.62
CA ARG A 165 1.67 3.08 17.23
C ARG A 165 0.84 2.96 15.98
N VAL A 166 -0.17 3.85 15.87
CA VAL A 166 -0.88 4.08 14.61
C VAL A 166 -0.81 5.55 14.28
N TYR A 167 -0.35 5.87 13.07
CA TYR A 167 -0.39 7.22 12.54
C TYR A 167 -1.58 7.33 11.59
N VAL A 168 -2.47 8.26 11.88
CA VAL A 168 -3.70 8.50 11.11
C VAL A 168 -3.52 9.76 10.28
N TYR A 169 -3.66 9.61 8.96
CA TYR A 169 -3.51 10.69 7.98
C TYR A 169 -4.86 11.06 7.39
N ARG A 170 -5.14 12.36 7.33
CA ARG A 170 -6.35 12.93 6.71
C ARG A 170 -5.98 14.19 5.91
N PRO A 171 -6.70 14.50 4.81
CA PRO A 171 -6.47 15.73 4.06
C PRO A 171 -6.54 16.97 4.96
N SER A 172 -5.62 17.89 4.76
CA SER A 172 -5.56 19.19 5.46
C SER A 172 -5.34 19.10 6.98
N HIS A 173 -4.92 17.95 7.50
CA HIS A 173 -4.60 17.78 8.92
C HIS A 173 -3.17 17.25 9.08
N ALA A 174 -2.52 17.61 10.17
CA ALA A 174 -1.29 16.94 10.56
C ALA A 174 -1.60 15.47 10.92
N ALA A 175 -0.62 14.59 10.69
CA ALA A 175 -0.76 13.20 11.08
C ALA A 175 -0.96 13.09 12.60
N GLU A 176 -2.00 12.38 13.02
CA GLU A 176 -2.27 12.06 14.42
C GLU A 176 -1.54 10.78 14.80
N CYS A 177 -0.82 10.76 15.90
CA CYS A 177 -0.15 9.57 16.42
C CYS A 177 -0.93 9.03 17.64
N LEU A 178 -1.42 7.81 17.51
CA LEU A 178 -2.05 7.07 18.60
C LEU A 178 -1.00 6.14 19.22
N GLU A 179 -0.74 6.29 20.51
CA GLU A 179 0.20 5.44 21.25
C GLU A 179 -0.53 4.30 21.95
N HIS A 180 -0.09 3.05 21.70
CA HIS A 180 -0.67 1.83 22.27
C HIS A 180 -2.20 1.74 22.15
N PRO A 181 -2.82 2.08 20.98
CA PRO A 181 -4.25 2.00 20.84
C PRO A 181 -4.72 0.55 20.85
N GLU A 182 -5.89 0.29 21.46
CA GLU A 182 -6.56 -1.02 21.39
C GLU A 182 -7.26 -1.22 20.05
N SER A 183 -7.73 -0.13 19.44
CA SER A 183 -8.37 -0.12 18.14
C SER A 183 -8.19 1.23 17.44
N VAL A 184 -8.48 1.27 16.15
CA VAL A 184 -8.54 2.48 15.33
C VAL A 184 -9.81 2.48 14.49
N THR A 185 -10.48 3.65 14.37
CA THR A 185 -11.74 3.78 13.61
C THR A 185 -11.53 4.43 12.25
N GLY A 186 -12.26 3.93 11.25
CA GLY A 186 -12.27 4.46 9.88
C GLY A 186 -13.20 5.67 9.68
N ASP A 187 -13.97 6.06 10.71
CA ASP A 187 -14.91 7.17 10.61
C ASP A 187 -14.21 8.52 10.26
N PRO A 188 -14.86 9.36 9.50
CA PRO A 188 -16.15 9.19 8.81
C PRO A 188 -16.02 8.58 7.39
N VAL A 189 -14.80 8.18 6.95
CA VAL A 189 -14.54 7.68 5.58
C VAL A 189 -15.07 6.27 5.38
N LEU A 190 -14.88 5.42 6.40
CA LEU A 190 -15.41 4.06 6.48
C LEU A 190 -16.33 3.95 7.70
N PRO A 191 -17.63 4.28 7.58
CA PRO A 191 -18.53 4.37 8.73
C PRO A 191 -18.65 3.04 9.47
N GLY A 192 -18.36 3.05 10.77
CA GLY A 192 -18.43 1.86 11.62
C GLY A 192 -17.35 0.81 11.37
N PHE A 193 -16.32 1.11 10.55
CA PHE A 193 -15.12 0.28 10.49
C PHE A 193 -14.23 0.55 11.70
N GLU A 194 -13.99 -0.49 12.49
CA GLU A 194 -13.06 -0.49 13.59
C GLU A 194 -12.09 -1.67 13.46
N LEU A 195 -10.79 -1.38 13.40
CA LEU A 195 -9.75 -2.39 13.42
C LEU A 195 -9.21 -2.55 14.83
N ARG A 196 -9.40 -3.76 15.41
CA ARG A 196 -8.78 -4.11 16.70
C ARG A 196 -7.31 -4.45 16.49
N LEU A 197 -6.45 -3.86 17.31
CA LEU A 197 -5.00 -3.93 17.18
C LEU A 197 -4.35 -4.86 18.20
N THR A 198 -5.06 -5.21 19.28
CA THR A 198 -4.53 -6.08 20.35
C THR A 198 -4.03 -7.45 19.87
N GLY A 199 -4.49 -7.93 18.71
CA GLY A 199 -3.99 -9.15 18.07
C GLY A 199 -2.91 -8.92 17.02
N LEU A 200 -2.58 -7.67 16.69
CA LEU A 200 -1.60 -7.31 15.65
C LEU A 200 -0.26 -6.81 16.23
N TRP A 201 -0.20 -6.54 17.53
CA TRP A 201 1.03 -6.14 18.25
C TRP A 201 2.02 -7.27 18.47
#